data_e4516143b84522d7f13433dde68a133a
#
_entry.id   e4516143b84522d7f13433dde68a133a
#
_cell.length_a   1.000
_cell.length_b   1.000
_cell.length_c   1.000
_cell.angle_alpha   90.00
_cell.angle_beta   90.00
_cell.angle_gamma   90.00
#
_symmetry.space_group_name_H-M   'P 1'
#
loop_
_entity.id
_entity.type
_entity.pdbx_description
1 polymer ?
#
loop_
_entity_poly.entity_id
_entity_poly.type
_entity_poly.pdbx_seq_one_letter_code
_entity_poly.pdbx_strand_id
1 'polypeptide(L)'
;MNVPSNRMIWNMTRKCNFRCEYCYFPHDNTPVTETLDAERISAFLNGTGKPWKVGLTGGEPFIYPGIIDICETLTRNHVIGIDTNLSVSSKVREFAERIDPARVHNLYVALHIEERERVKGVDAFIRNARLLLDKGFEVIVNYVVHPTLEERFIRDRDFFAEHGIAITPRPFRGEHEGRRYPEAYGDRADKVFGDHPEQGKKVAFNFQGLPCSAGRTLLRLEPDGTVFRCPGDKTVLGNVMDKVHLYEGFPPCTKKRCPCRGLDHVRLTYAQADLVRGVQYAVVAANEDSRLALEQALAGSPGNPCIENNLGVLAWRRGERDEARRLFESALKRVPDNRLYVANLDGARSQRPDFDPQICLDVNASAHPD
;
A
#
# COMPACT_ATOMS: atom_id res chain seq x y z
N MET A 1 -7.58 10.47 17.29
CA MET A 1 -8.85 10.01 16.67
C MET A 1 -8.82 8.49 16.50
N ASN A 2 -9.89 7.77 16.92
CA ASN A 2 -10.01 6.35 16.58
C ASN A 2 -10.40 6.22 15.10
N VAL A 3 -9.47 5.77 14.29
CA VAL A 3 -9.70 5.56 12.84
C VAL A 3 -10.59 4.33 12.66
N PRO A 4 -11.72 4.44 11.92
CA PRO A 4 -12.58 3.30 11.67
C PRO A 4 -11.83 2.16 10.99
N SER A 5 -12.10 0.91 11.40
CA SER A 5 -11.54 -0.29 10.78
C SER A 5 -12.16 -0.58 9.41
N ASN A 6 -13.39 -0.13 9.18
CA ASN A 6 -14.06 -0.25 7.90
C ASN A 6 -13.49 0.77 6.91
N ARG A 7 -13.16 0.33 5.70
CA ARG A 7 -12.52 1.16 4.67
C ARG A 7 -13.20 1.03 3.33
N MET A 8 -13.48 2.16 2.70
CA MET A 8 -13.84 2.24 1.29
C MET A 8 -12.78 3.06 0.57
N ILE A 9 -12.29 2.57 -0.56
CA ILE A 9 -11.44 3.33 -1.47
C ILE A 9 -12.31 3.73 -2.65
N TRP A 10 -12.54 5.02 -2.80
CA TRP A 10 -13.36 5.56 -3.89
C TRP A 10 -12.47 6.18 -4.97
N ASN A 11 -12.41 5.51 -6.11
CA ASN A 11 -11.86 6.07 -7.33
C ASN A 11 -12.87 7.03 -7.93
N MET A 12 -12.78 8.30 -7.60
CA MET A 12 -13.80 9.30 -7.98
C MET A 12 -13.83 9.57 -9.49
N THR A 13 -12.65 9.62 -10.10
CA THR A 13 -12.50 9.95 -11.53
C THR A 13 -11.20 9.38 -12.08
N ARG A 14 -11.16 9.16 -13.39
CA ARG A 14 -9.91 8.86 -14.12
C ARG A 14 -9.24 10.13 -14.66
N LYS A 15 -9.91 11.27 -14.61
CA LYS A 15 -9.37 12.54 -15.06
C LYS A 15 -8.35 13.06 -14.06
N CYS A 16 -7.21 13.55 -14.58
CA CYS A 16 -6.21 14.26 -13.81
C CYS A 16 -5.75 15.48 -14.61
N ASN A 17 -5.39 16.55 -13.92
CA ASN A 17 -4.84 17.74 -14.55
C ASN A 17 -3.30 17.73 -14.64
N PHE A 18 -2.65 16.69 -14.11
CA PHE A 18 -1.22 16.40 -14.29
C PHE A 18 -1.02 15.20 -15.24
N ARG A 19 0.19 15.06 -15.78
CA ARG A 19 0.60 14.00 -16.72
C ARG A 19 1.91 13.38 -16.31
N CYS A 20 1.98 12.92 -15.04
CA CYS A 20 3.18 12.30 -14.49
C CYS A 20 3.55 11.05 -15.28
N GLU A 21 4.79 10.96 -15.75
CA GLU A 21 5.31 9.83 -16.52
C GLU A 21 5.20 8.50 -15.74
N TYR A 22 5.41 8.56 -14.43
CA TYR A 22 5.37 7.42 -13.53
C TYR A 22 3.99 7.09 -12.95
N CYS A 23 2.92 7.69 -13.48
CA CYS A 23 1.57 7.44 -12.99
C CYS A 23 1.13 6.02 -13.35
N TYR A 24 0.90 5.19 -12.33
CA TYR A 24 0.37 3.84 -12.51
C TYR A 24 -1.14 3.80 -12.72
N PHE A 25 -1.83 4.90 -12.46
CA PHE A 25 -3.27 4.98 -12.61
C PHE A 25 -3.64 5.27 -14.07
N PRO A 26 -4.51 4.45 -14.69
CA PRO A 26 -4.92 4.68 -16.06
C PRO A 26 -5.87 5.88 -16.13
N HIS A 27 -5.29 7.07 -16.19
CA HIS A 27 -6.06 8.29 -16.34
C HIS A 27 -6.38 8.55 -17.82
N ASP A 28 -7.54 9.10 -18.04
CA ASP A 28 -8.00 9.58 -19.34
C ASP A 28 -8.48 11.04 -19.24
N ASN A 29 -8.81 11.62 -20.37
CA ASN A 29 -9.32 13.00 -20.42
C ASN A 29 -10.85 13.06 -20.45
N THR A 30 -11.53 11.93 -20.23
CA THR A 30 -12.99 11.88 -20.24
C THR A 30 -13.54 12.87 -19.22
N PRO A 31 -14.38 13.83 -19.63
CA PRO A 31 -15.02 14.74 -18.69
C PRO A 31 -15.86 13.94 -17.68
N VAL A 32 -15.89 14.39 -16.44
CA VAL A 32 -16.84 13.87 -15.46
C VAL A 32 -18.20 14.53 -15.79
N THR A 33 -19.05 13.79 -16.48
CA THR A 33 -20.38 14.27 -16.90
C THR A 33 -21.45 13.97 -15.84
N GLU A 34 -21.24 12.90 -15.07
CA GLU A 34 -22.14 12.47 -14.01
C GLU A 34 -21.37 12.29 -12.72
N THR A 35 -21.94 12.74 -11.64
CA THR A 35 -21.39 12.57 -10.29
C THR A 35 -22.24 11.60 -9.50
N LEU A 36 -21.60 10.78 -8.67
CA LEU A 36 -22.33 9.91 -7.76
C LEU A 36 -22.96 10.74 -6.64
N ASP A 37 -24.17 10.36 -6.27
CA ASP A 37 -24.91 10.98 -5.17
C ASP A 37 -24.25 10.62 -3.82
N ALA A 38 -23.66 11.62 -3.17
CA ALA A 38 -22.98 11.45 -1.89
C ALA A 38 -23.92 11.04 -0.76
N GLU A 39 -25.19 11.46 -0.77
CA GLU A 39 -26.17 11.07 0.22
C GLU A 39 -26.52 9.58 0.11
N ARG A 40 -26.62 9.04 -1.11
CA ARG A 40 -26.78 7.59 -1.33
C ARG A 40 -25.58 6.79 -0.85
N ILE A 41 -24.37 7.26 -1.14
CA ILE A 41 -23.13 6.63 -0.63
C ILE A 41 -23.13 6.66 0.90
N SER A 42 -23.41 7.81 1.49
CA SER A 42 -23.46 7.95 2.96
C SER A 42 -24.55 7.06 3.58
N ALA A 43 -25.73 6.99 2.98
CA ALA A 43 -26.82 6.13 3.43
C ALA A 43 -26.45 4.64 3.38
N PHE A 44 -25.81 4.20 2.29
CA PHE A 44 -25.29 2.84 2.16
C PHE A 44 -24.30 2.52 3.30
N LEU A 45 -23.32 3.40 3.54
CA LEU A 45 -22.33 3.20 4.59
C LEU A 45 -22.95 3.22 6.00
N ASN A 46 -23.89 4.13 6.25
CA ASN A 46 -24.65 4.21 7.50
C ASN A 46 -25.46 2.93 7.76
N GLY A 47 -26.04 2.35 6.71
CA GLY A 47 -26.78 1.09 6.78
C GLY A 47 -25.99 -0.10 7.32
N THR A 48 -24.65 -0.03 7.33
CA THR A 48 -23.79 -1.05 7.94
C THR A 48 -23.69 -0.95 9.47
N GLY A 49 -24.23 0.09 10.08
CA GLY A 49 -24.24 0.33 11.52
C GLY A 49 -22.88 0.70 12.12
N LYS A 50 -21.86 1.02 11.30
CA LYS A 50 -20.50 1.37 11.75
C LYS A 50 -19.92 2.52 10.92
N PRO A 51 -19.08 3.38 11.51
CA PRO A 51 -18.38 4.40 10.77
C PRO A 51 -17.35 3.78 9.81
N TRP A 52 -17.08 4.48 8.73
CA TRP A 52 -16.12 4.12 7.68
C TRP A 52 -15.02 5.16 7.54
N LYS A 53 -13.84 4.73 7.13
CA LYS A 53 -12.84 5.57 6.52
C LYS A 53 -13.02 5.51 5.00
N VAL A 54 -13.41 6.62 4.38
CA VAL A 54 -13.56 6.75 2.94
C VAL A 54 -12.33 7.44 2.37
N GLY A 55 -11.52 6.69 1.62
CA GLY A 55 -10.35 7.24 0.92
C GLY A 55 -10.76 7.73 -0.46
N LEU A 56 -10.73 9.03 -0.67
CA LEU A 56 -11.04 9.68 -1.96
C LEU A 56 -9.75 9.73 -2.81
N THR A 57 -9.78 9.10 -3.97
CA THR A 57 -8.62 8.97 -4.86
C THR A 57 -9.05 8.89 -6.32
N GLY A 58 -8.12 8.58 -7.22
CA GLY A 58 -8.38 8.42 -8.64
C GLY A 58 -7.35 9.16 -9.49
N GLY A 59 -7.77 9.98 -10.46
CA GLY A 59 -6.94 10.98 -11.11
C GLY A 59 -6.61 12.10 -10.11
N GLU A 60 -7.35 13.22 -10.18
CA GLU A 60 -7.26 14.28 -9.16
C GLU A 60 -8.64 14.54 -8.53
N PRO A 61 -8.83 14.22 -7.23
CA PRO A 61 -10.12 14.43 -6.58
C PRO A 61 -10.60 15.88 -6.56
N PHE A 62 -9.72 16.87 -6.42
CA PHE A 62 -10.15 18.28 -6.36
C PHE A 62 -10.65 18.86 -7.70
N ILE A 63 -10.56 18.11 -8.81
CA ILE A 63 -11.25 18.49 -10.05
C ILE A 63 -12.64 17.84 -10.18
N TYR A 64 -13.00 16.93 -9.25
CA TYR A 64 -14.32 16.28 -9.28
C TYR A 64 -15.40 17.28 -8.90
N PRO A 65 -16.49 17.40 -9.69
CA PRO A 65 -17.57 18.33 -9.40
C PRO A 65 -18.20 18.05 -8.03
N GLY A 66 -18.44 19.09 -7.23
CA GLY A 66 -19.07 18.96 -5.92
C GLY A 66 -18.21 18.28 -4.84
N ILE A 67 -16.89 18.14 -5.04
CA ILE A 67 -16.00 17.43 -4.10
C ILE A 67 -16.14 17.93 -2.65
N ILE A 68 -16.33 19.22 -2.43
CA ILE A 68 -16.42 19.77 -1.06
C ILE A 68 -17.73 19.36 -0.41
N ASP A 69 -18.84 19.43 -1.13
CA ASP A 69 -20.16 19.00 -0.63
C ASP A 69 -20.20 17.49 -0.36
N ILE A 70 -19.49 16.70 -1.19
CA ILE A 70 -19.26 15.28 -0.95
C ILE A 70 -18.51 15.05 0.34
N CYS A 71 -17.41 15.79 0.58
CA CYS A 71 -16.65 15.70 1.82
C CYS A 71 -17.50 16.08 3.03
N GLU A 72 -18.30 17.15 2.99
CA GLU A 72 -19.21 17.52 4.08
C GLU A 72 -20.23 16.43 4.36
N THR A 73 -20.87 15.88 3.32
CA THR A 73 -21.84 14.80 3.48
C THR A 73 -21.24 13.57 4.13
N LEU A 74 -20.06 13.13 3.67
CA LEU A 74 -19.39 11.95 4.24
C LEU A 74 -18.91 12.19 5.66
N THR A 75 -18.42 13.39 5.97
CA THR A 75 -17.86 13.69 7.29
C THR A 75 -18.88 13.87 8.40
N ARG A 76 -20.18 13.92 8.08
CA ARG A 76 -21.25 13.88 9.11
C ARG A 76 -21.15 12.63 9.99
N ASN A 77 -20.91 11.45 9.40
CA ASN A 77 -20.91 10.16 10.09
C ASN A 77 -19.63 9.34 9.92
N HIS A 78 -18.78 9.70 8.98
CA HIS A 78 -17.59 8.95 8.57
C HIS A 78 -16.34 9.81 8.71
N VAL A 79 -15.18 9.19 8.44
CA VAL A 79 -13.89 9.85 8.36
C VAL A 79 -13.41 9.74 6.92
N ILE A 80 -12.86 10.81 6.38
CA ILE A 80 -12.28 10.79 5.02
C ILE A 80 -10.76 10.79 5.05
N GLY A 81 -10.15 10.35 3.95
CA GLY A 81 -8.76 10.59 3.58
C GLY A 81 -8.73 10.96 2.12
N ILE A 82 -7.80 11.79 1.69
CA ILE A 82 -7.73 12.24 0.28
C ILE A 82 -6.32 12.04 -0.26
N ASP A 83 -6.23 11.43 -1.45
CA ASP A 83 -5.01 11.38 -2.25
C ASP A 83 -5.10 12.45 -3.33
N THR A 84 -4.30 13.53 -3.26
CA THR A 84 -4.42 14.71 -4.13
C THR A 84 -3.07 15.27 -4.52
N ASN A 85 -3.02 15.99 -5.62
CA ASN A 85 -1.87 16.79 -6.01
C ASN A 85 -1.94 18.25 -5.49
N LEU A 86 -3.00 18.68 -4.81
CA LEU A 86 -3.21 20.06 -4.30
C LEU A 86 -3.09 21.18 -5.35
N SER A 87 -3.34 20.93 -6.62
CA SER A 87 -3.13 21.95 -7.66
C SER A 87 -4.28 22.93 -7.82
N VAL A 88 -5.49 22.58 -7.31
CA VAL A 88 -6.71 23.40 -7.45
C VAL A 88 -6.88 24.29 -6.23
N SER A 89 -6.15 25.41 -6.19
CA SER A 89 -6.04 26.29 -5.00
C SER A 89 -7.39 26.81 -4.48
N SER A 90 -8.36 27.08 -5.34
CA SER A 90 -9.71 27.51 -4.93
C SER A 90 -10.41 26.42 -4.11
N LYS A 91 -10.34 25.17 -4.57
CA LYS A 91 -10.92 24.02 -3.87
C LYS A 91 -10.19 23.66 -2.60
N VAL A 92 -8.87 23.84 -2.56
CA VAL A 92 -8.07 23.65 -1.33
C VAL A 92 -8.49 24.65 -0.26
N ARG A 93 -8.69 25.92 -0.61
CA ARG A 93 -9.19 26.92 0.34
C ARG A 93 -10.58 26.62 0.83
N GLU A 94 -11.51 26.31 -0.09
CA GLU A 94 -12.89 25.94 0.25
C GLU A 94 -12.93 24.72 1.19
N PHE A 95 -12.09 23.71 0.93
CA PHE A 95 -11.94 22.54 1.78
C PHE A 95 -11.42 22.90 3.18
N ALA A 96 -10.38 23.74 3.26
CA ALA A 96 -9.79 24.18 4.52
C ALA A 96 -10.73 25.04 5.38
N GLU A 97 -11.72 25.68 4.77
CA GLU A 97 -12.71 26.51 5.46
C GLU A 97 -13.93 25.71 5.92
N ARG A 98 -14.37 24.72 5.12
CA ARG A 98 -15.65 24.02 5.33
C ARG A 98 -15.52 22.68 6.03
N ILE A 99 -14.37 22.02 5.94
CA ILE A 99 -14.20 20.66 6.48
C ILE A 99 -13.47 20.69 7.82
N ASP A 100 -14.04 20.01 8.82
CA ASP A 100 -13.43 19.83 10.13
C ASP A 100 -12.19 18.91 10.03
N PRO A 101 -10.97 19.40 10.37
CA PRO A 101 -9.76 18.57 10.39
C PRO A 101 -9.89 17.30 11.22
N ALA A 102 -10.70 17.34 12.30
CA ALA A 102 -10.96 16.17 13.13
C ALA A 102 -11.73 15.05 12.42
N ARG A 103 -12.28 15.29 11.25
CA ARG A 103 -12.98 14.31 10.40
C ARG A 103 -12.15 13.86 9.21
N VAL A 104 -10.94 14.39 9.06
CA VAL A 104 -9.99 14.02 8.01
C VAL A 104 -8.85 13.25 8.64
N HIS A 105 -8.74 11.96 8.30
CA HIS A 105 -7.67 11.13 8.85
C HIS A 105 -6.30 11.56 8.33
N ASN A 106 -6.17 11.79 7.03
CA ASN A 106 -4.96 12.29 6.42
C ASN A 106 -5.21 12.79 4.98
N LEU A 107 -4.36 13.71 4.55
CA LEU A 107 -4.20 14.13 3.18
C LEU A 107 -2.88 13.57 2.66
N TYR A 108 -2.93 12.56 1.80
CA TYR A 108 -1.76 12.10 1.06
C TYR A 108 -1.56 12.98 -0.16
N VAL A 109 -0.56 13.83 -0.06
CA VAL A 109 -0.31 14.87 -1.07
C VAL A 109 0.85 14.45 -1.96
N ALA A 110 0.57 14.26 -3.23
CA ALA A 110 1.60 13.94 -4.21
C ALA A 110 2.27 15.22 -4.72
N LEU A 111 3.57 15.37 -4.46
CA LEU A 111 4.31 16.59 -4.85
C LEU A 111 4.43 16.71 -6.37
N HIS A 112 4.78 15.64 -7.09
CA HIS A 112 4.93 15.64 -8.55
C HIS A 112 5.75 16.83 -9.06
N ILE A 113 6.98 16.96 -8.59
CA ILE A 113 7.81 18.19 -8.77
C ILE A 113 7.97 18.60 -10.25
N GLU A 114 8.17 17.65 -11.17
CA GLU A 114 8.35 17.95 -12.60
C GLU A 114 7.09 18.57 -13.21
N GLU A 115 5.91 18.01 -12.91
CA GLU A 115 4.64 18.58 -13.36
C GLU A 115 4.36 19.95 -12.73
N ARG A 116 4.76 20.17 -11.47
CA ARG A 116 4.63 21.48 -10.83
C ARG A 116 5.52 22.54 -11.47
N GLU A 117 6.74 22.19 -11.78
CA GLU A 117 7.65 23.10 -12.49
C GLU A 117 7.11 23.41 -13.88
N ARG A 118 6.63 22.40 -14.60
CA ARG A 118 6.02 22.57 -15.93
C ARG A 118 4.85 23.57 -15.92
N VAL A 119 4.01 23.53 -14.88
CA VAL A 119 2.86 24.46 -14.75
C VAL A 119 3.16 25.68 -13.89
N LYS A 120 4.41 25.92 -13.49
CA LYS A 120 4.83 27.02 -12.58
C LYS A 120 4.02 27.04 -11.27
N GLY A 121 3.73 25.88 -10.73
CA GLY A 121 2.82 25.67 -9.59
C GLY A 121 3.49 25.40 -8.25
N VAL A 122 4.82 25.54 -8.11
CA VAL A 122 5.55 25.27 -6.86
C VAL A 122 5.09 26.18 -5.73
N ASP A 123 5.05 27.49 -5.94
CA ASP A 123 4.62 28.46 -4.92
C ASP A 123 3.16 28.26 -4.51
N ALA A 124 2.28 27.91 -5.47
CA ALA A 124 0.89 27.61 -5.18
C ALA A 124 0.78 26.36 -4.30
N PHE A 125 1.59 25.36 -4.56
CA PHE A 125 1.66 24.16 -3.72
C PHE A 125 2.08 24.49 -2.29
N ILE A 126 3.16 25.26 -2.12
CA ILE A 126 3.66 25.67 -0.81
C ILE A 126 2.54 26.38 -0.03
N ARG A 127 1.88 27.36 -0.66
CA ARG A 127 0.75 28.07 -0.02
C ARG A 127 -0.39 27.14 0.36
N ASN A 128 -0.78 26.21 -0.52
CA ASN A 128 -1.87 25.27 -0.29
C ASN A 128 -1.54 24.27 0.83
N ALA A 129 -0.33 23.71 0.82
CA ALA A 129 0.12 22.78 1.86
C ALA A 129 0.21 23.47 3.23
N ARG A 130 0.79 24.69 3.28
CA ARG A 130 0.87 25.48 4.51
C ARG A 130 -0.50 25.82 5.05
N LEU A 131 -1.44 26.27 4.21
CA LEU A 131 -2.83 26.55 4.62
C LEU A 131 -3.46 25.34 5.34
N LEU A 132 -3.31 24.15 4.79
CA LEU A 132 -3.89 22.93 5.39
C LEU A 132 -3.19 22.56 6.71
N LEU A 133 -1.86 22.65 6.76
CA LEU A 133 -1.09 22.42 7.99
C LEU A 133 -1.48 23.42 9.09
N ASP A 134 -1.58 24.71 8.76
CA ASP A 134 -1.93 25.76 9.71
C ASP A 134 -3.38 25.65 10.22
N LYS A 135 -4.27 25.03 9.44
CA LYS A 135 -5.64 24.66 9.83
C LYS A 135 -5.72 23.37 10.66
N GLY A 136 -4.61 22.66 10.88
CA GLY A 136 -4.54 21.45 11.70
C GLY A 136 -4.86 20.16 10.97
N PHE A 137 -4.83 20.14 9.64
CA PHE A 137 -4.94 18.90 8.88
C PHE A 137 -3.64 18.09 8.94
N GLU A 138 -3.75 16.76 8.99
CA GLU A 138 -2.61 15.86 8.82
C GLU A 138 -2.24 15.75 7.33
N VAL A 139 -1.21 16.47 6.94
CA VAL A 139 -0.72 16.53 5.55
C VAL A 139 0.55 15.71 5.42
N ILE A 140 0.52 14.66 4.61
CA ILE A 140 1.66 13.78 4.32
C ILE A 140 2.07 13.99 2.88
N VAL A 141 3.15 14.76 2.67
CA VAL A 141 3.64 15.07 1.32
C VAL A 141 4.53 13.94 0.82
N ASN A 142 4.12 13.28 -0.24
CA ASN A 142 4.83 12.17 -0.88
C ASN A 142 5.60 12.67 -2.10
N TYR A 143 6.87 12.32 -2.18
CA TYR A 143 7.75 12.54 -3.32
C TYR A 143 8.10 11.20 -3.96
N VAL A 144 7.61 10.92 -5.16
CA VAL A 144 8.04 9.73 -5.90
C VAL A 144 9.46 9.97 -6.40
N VAL A 145 10.41 9.22 -5.86
CA VAL A 145 11.81 9.29 -6.28
C VAL A 145 11.97 8.51 -7.58
N HIS A 146 11.52 9.12 -8.69
CA HIS A 146 11.80 8.57 -10.01
C HIS A 146 13.32 8.50 -10.24
N PRO A 147 13.87 7.55 -11.01
CA PRO A 147 15.32 7.46 -11.25
C PRO A 147 15.97 8.76 -11.73
N THR A 148 15.25 9.54 -12.54
CA THR A 148 15.71 10.87 -13.00
C THR A 148 15.74 11.94 -11.90
N LEU A 149 15.07 11.70 -10.78
CA LEU A 149 14.95 12.65 -9.65
C LEU A 149 15.77 12.24 -8.43
N GLU A 150 16.46 11.10 -8.48
CA GLU A 150 17.19 10.54 -7.35
C GLU A 150 18.26 11.51 -6.82
N GLU A 151 19.04 12.11 -7.72
CA GLU A 151 20.12 13.04 -7.34
C GLU A 151 19.59 14.38 -6.80
N ARG A 152 18.43 14.83 -7.27
CA ARG A 152 17.86 16.13 -6.84
C ARG A 152 17.00 16.01 -5.57
N PHE A 153 16.60 14.81 -5.18
CA PHE A 153 15.66 14.59 -4.07
C PHE A 153 16.11 15.31 -2.77
N ILE A 154 17.38 15.22 -2.42
CA ILE A 154 17.92 15.83 -1.19
C ILE A 154 17.76 17.36 -1.24
N ARG A 155 18.08 17.99 -2.38
CA ARG A 155 17.91 19.44 -2.56
C ARG A 155 16.44 19.85 -2.48
N ASP A 156 15.55 19.10 -3.11
CA ASP A 156 14.12 19.36 -3.06
C ASP A 156 13.59 19.19 -1.64
N ARG A 157 14.03 18.15 -0.92
CA ARG A 157 13.67 17.93 0.48
C ARG A 157 14.05 19.13 1.35
N ASP A 158 15.28 19.59 1.24
CA ASP A 158 15.79 20.70 2.04
C ASP A 158 15.05 22.00 1.69
N PHE A 159 14.80 22.26 0.41
CA PHE A 159 14.00 23.40 -0.06
C PHE A 159 12.58 23.42 0.55
N PHE A 160 11.85 22.29 0.53
CA PHE A 160 10.51 22.24 1.11
C PHE A 160 10.55 22.32 2.63
N ALA A 161 11.58 21.78 3.28
CA ALA A 161 11.78 21.89 4.73
C ALA A 161 11.95 23.35 5.17
N GLU A 162 12.68 24.19 4.43
CA GLU A 162 12.79 25.63 4.67
C GLU A 162 11.43 26.34 4.64
N HIS A 163 10.45 25.79 3.89
CA HIS A 163 9.08 26.28 3.85
C HIS A 163 8.15 25.59 4.88
N GLY A 164 8.73 24.83 5.83
CA GLY A 164 7.98 24.12 6.87
C GLY A 164 7.15 22.94 6.33
N ILE A 165 7.57 22.34 5.23
CA ILE A 165 6.90 21.18 4.60
C ILE A 165 7.86 20.01 4.58
N ALA A 166 7.59 19.00 5.42
CA ALA A 166 8.32 17.74 5.38
C ALA A 166 7.85 16.89 4.18
N ILE A 167 8.80 16.43 3.35
CA ILE A 167 8.48 15.51 2.25
C ILE A 167 8.95 14.09 2.56
N THR A 168 8.12 13.11 2.23
CA THR A 168 8.38 11.69 2.44
C THR A 168 8.74 11.03 1.11
N PRO A 169 9.94 10.43 0.97
CA PRO A 169 10.32 9.72 -0.24
C PRO A 169 9.42 8.49 -0.44
N ARG A 170 9.01 8.29 -1.69
CA ARG A 170 8.29 7.08 -2.12
C ARG A 170 9.05 6.45 -3.27
N PRO A 171 9.32 5.15 -3.23
CA PRO A 171 10.02 4.51 -4.32
C PRO A 171 9.18 4.53 -5.60
N PHE A 172 9.81 4.82 -6.71
CA PHE A 172 9.24 4.53 -8.02
C PHE A 172 9.01 3.02 -8.15
N ARG A 173 7.90 2.65 -8.75
CA ARG A 173 7.53 1.25 -8.99
C ARG A 173 7.18 1.06 -10.44
N GLY A 174 8.11 0.54 -11.19
CA GLY A 174 7.97 0.37 -12.63
C GLY A 174 9.29 -0.05 -13.27
N GLU A 175 9.36 0.12 -14.57
CA GLU A 175 10.56 -0.10 -15.35
C GLU A 175 11.04 1.24 -15.93
N HIS A 176 12.33 1.50 -15.82
CA HIS A 176 12.98 2.66 -16.42
C HIS A 176 14.34 2.23 -16.97
N GLU A 177 14.59 2.53 -18.26
CA GLU A 177 15.82 2.15 -18.96
C GLU A 177 16.19 0.66 -18.82
N GLY A 178 15.19 -0.23 -18.94
CA GLY A 178 15.37 -1.68 -18.82
C GLY A 178 15.67 -2.18 -17.40
N ARG A 179 15.60 -1.31 -16.39
CA ARG A 179 15.79 -1.66 -14.98
C ARG A 179 14.48 -1.61 -14.23
N ARG A 180 14.26 -2.60 -13.38
CA ARG A 180 13.06 -2.69 -12.56
C ARG A 180 13.27 -2.05 -11.19
N TYR A 181 12.35 -1.19 -10.81
CA TYR A 181 12.32 -0.49 -9.52
C TYR A 181 11.20 -1.02 -8.62
N PRO A 182 11.41 -1.04 -7.29
CA PRO A 182 12.48 -0.39 -6.52
C PRO A 182 13.82 -1.15 -6.44
N GLU A 183 13.91 -2.37 -6.97
CA GLU A 183 15.09 -3.22 -6.82
C GLU A 183 16.36 -2.59 -7.40
N ALA A 184 16.21 -1.81 -8.47
CA ALA A 184 17.34 -1.16 -9.15
C ALA A 184 17.97 0.03 -8.40
N TYR A 185 17.38 0.49 -7.29
CA TYR A 185 18.07 1.46 -6.42
C TYR A 185 19.32 0.85 -5.76
N GLY A 186 19.33 -0.47 -5.48
CA GLY A 186 20.45 -1.16 -4.84
C GLY A 186 20.86 -0.48 -3.54
N ASP A 187 22.17 -0.38 -3.29
CA ASP A 187 22.74 0.24 -2.07
C ASP A 187 22.43 1.74 -1.94
N ARG A 188 22.01 2.39 -3.02
CA ARG A 188 21.59 3.80 -2.98
C ARG A 188 20.25 3.99 -2.28
N ALA A 189 19.46 2.91 -2.12
CA ALA A 189 18.17 2.97 -1.45
C ALA A 189 18.29 3.54 -0.03
N ASP A 190 19.33 3.18 0.72
CA ASP A 190 19.52 3.66 2.09
C ASP A 190 19.82 5.16 2.13
N LYS A 191 20.56 5.69 1.14
CA LYS A 191 20.82 7.12 1.01
C LYS A 191 19.57 7.93 0.68
N VAL A 192 18.71 7.38 -0.17
CA VAL A 192 17.50 8.06 -0.67
C VAL A 192 16.34 7.94 0.32
N PHE A 193 16.13 6.75 0.86
CA PHE A 193 14.97 6.46 1.72
C PHE A 193 15.29 6.57 3.21
N GLY A 194 16.57 6.68 3.59
CA GLY A 194 17.05 7.02 4.93
C GLY A 194 16.36 6.18 6.01
N ASP A 195 15.69 6.86 6.95
CA ASP A 195 14.99 6.24 8.08
C ASP A 195 13.73 5.45 7.69
N HIS A 196 13.45 5.32 6.38
CA HIS A 196 12.29 4.59 5.84
C HIS A 196 12.70 3.49 4.84
N PRO A 197 13.68 2.64 5.14
CA PRO A 197 14.18 1.60 4.21
C PRO A 197 13.07 0.61 3.81
N GLU A 198 12.08 0.40 4.67
CA GLU A 198 10.91 -0.47 4.40
C GLU A 198 10.07 0.04 3.22
N GLN A 199 10.12 1.32 2.88
CA GLN A 199 9.37 1.89 1.75
C GLN A 199 9.88 1.36 0.41
N GLY A 200 11.19 1.14 0.28
CA GLY A 200 11.80 0.51 -0.90
C GLY A 200 11.50 -0.99 -1.01
N LYS A 201 11.26 -1.65 0.10
CA LYS A 201 11.24 -3.13 0.21
C LYS A 201 9.87 -3.72 0.56
N LYS A 202 8.77 -3.05 0.18
CA LYS A 202 7.41 -3.53 0.47
C LYS A 202 7.12 -4.86 -0.21
N VAL A 203 6.81 -5.89 0.58
CA VAL A 203 6.44 -7.23 0.10
C VAL A 203 4.93 -7.41 -0.05
N ALA A 204 4.53 -8.14 -1.07
CA ALA A 204 3.14 -8.54 -1.29
C ALA A 204 2.98 -10.02 -0.95
N PHE A 205 2.45 -10.29 0.23
CA PHE A 205 2.22 -11.65 0.71
C PHE A 205 1.18 -12.42 -0.10
N ASN A 206 1.34 -13.74 -0.19
CA ASN A 206 0.31 -14.64 -0.65
C ASN A 206 -0.66 -14.94 0.51
N PHE A 207 -1.88 -14.42 0.39
CA PHE A 207 -2.97 -14.68 1.33
C PHE A 207 -4.08 -15.53 0.72
N GLN A 208 -3.85 -16.16 -0.43
CA GLN A 208 -4.87 -16.98 -1.09
C GLN A 208 -5.34 -18.09 -0.15
N GLY A 209 -6.67 -18.24 -0.05
CA GLY A 209 -7.30 -19.22 0.82
C GLY A 209 -7.54 -18.76 2.26
N LEU A 210 -6.83 -17.74 2.76
CA LEU A 210 -7.04 -17.26 4.13
C LEU A 210 -8.33 -16.44 4.26
N PRO A 211 -9.04 -16.53 5.40
CA PRO A 211 -10.23 -15.75 5.67
C PRO A 211 -9.93 -14.24 5.61
N CYS A 212 -10.75 -13.49 4.86
CA CYS A 212 -10.53 -12.07 4.65
C CYS A 212 -11.83 -11.27 4.77
N SER A 213 -11.79 -10.12 5.44
CA SER A 213 -12.94 -9.23 5.60
C SER A 213 -13.25 -8.36 4.36
N ALA A 214 -12.47 -8.49 3.28
CA ALA A 214 -12.74 -7.82 2.01
C ALA A 214 -14.11 -8.22 1.44
N GLY A 215 -14.86 -7.23 0.96
CA GLY A 215 -16.26 -7.37 0.57
C GLY A 215 -17.25 -7.20 1.73
N ARG A 216 -16.73 -6.95 2.95
CA ARG A 216 -17.52 -6.63 4.13
C ARG A 216 -17.05 -5.33 4.79
N THR A 217 -15.76 -5.22 5.09
CA THR A 217 -15.15 -4.07 5.78
C THR A 217 -14.05 -3.38 4.96
N LEU A 218 -13.75 -3.91 3.78
CA LEU A 218 -12.89 -3.28 2.78
C LEU A 218 -13.60 -3.34 1.43
N LEU A 219 -13.83 -2.19 0.83
CA LEU A 219 -14.52 -2.04 -0.45
C LEU A 219 -13.71 -1.14 -1.38
N ARG A 220 -13.95 -1.29 -2.67
CA ARG A 220 -13.52 -0.34 -3.69
C ARG A 220 -14.72 0.14 -4.50
N LEU A 221 -14.91 1.45 -4.57
CA LEU A 221 -15.95 2.11 -5.35
C LEU A 221 -15.34 2.74 -6.60
N GLU A 222 -15.92 2.47 -7.75
CA GLU A 222 -15.49 3.02 -9.04
C GLU A 222 -16.31 4.27 -9.42
N PRO A 223 -15.87 5.04 -10.44
CA PRO A 223 -16.55 6.26 -10.88
C PRO A 223 -18.00 6.06 -11.34
N ASP A 224 -18.35 4.88 -11.82
CA ASP A 224 -19.69 4.48 -12.28
C ASP A 224 -20.61 3.96 -11.16
N GLY A 225 -20.14 4.00 -9.91
CA GLY A 225 -20.88 3.47 -8.77
C GLY A 225 -20.71 1.98 -8.51
N THR A 226 -19.97 1.25 -9.37
CA THR A 226 -19.68 -0.16 -9.17
C THR A 226 -18.85 -0.37 -7.93
N VAL A 227 -19.28 -1.30 -7.06
CA VAL A 227 -18.58 -1.68 -5.84
C VAL A 227 -17.88 -3.01 -6.03
N PHE A 228 -16.56 -3.02 -5.91
CA PHE A 228 -15.74 -4.23 -5.92
C PHE A 228 -15.41 -4.69 -4.51
N ARG A 229 -15.15 -5.99 -4.40
CA ARG A 229 -14.75 -6.65 -3.15
C ARG A 229 -13.59 -5.95 -2.44
N CYS A 230 -12.53 -5.60 -3.18
CA CYS A 230 -11.39 -4.84 -2.69
C CYS A 230 -10.54 -4.30 -3.85
N PRO A 231 -9.52 -3.46 -3.62
CA PRO A 231 -8.64 -2.98 -4.67
C PRO A 231 -7.93 -4.07 -5.48
N GLY A 232 -7.65 -5.22 -4.87
CA GLY A 232 -6.98 -6.35 -5.53
C GLY A 232 -7.94 -7.36 -6.16
N ASP A 233 -9.21 -7.36 -5.79
CA ASP A 233 -10.21 -8.31 -6.24
C ASP A 233 -11.42 -7.58 -6.83
N LYS A 234 -11.57 -7.69 -8.16
CA LYS A 234 -12.63 -7.02 -8.93
C LYS A 234 -13.96 -7.81 -8.97
N THR A 235 -14.18 -8.71 -8.01
CA THR A 235 -15.51 -9.31 -7.86
C THR A 235 -16.52 -8.20 -7.56
N VAL A 236 -17.52 -8.07 -8.42
CA VAL A 236 -18.58 -7.06 -8.30
C VAL A 236 -19.54 -7.46 -7.18
N LEU A 237 -19.78 -6.53 -6.25
CA LEU A 237 -20.75 -6.67 -5.17
C LEU A 237 -22.07 -5.94 -5.45
N GLY A 238 -22.13 -5.18 -6.52
CA GLY A 238 -23.28 -4.39 -6.93
C GLY A 238 -22.91 -2.95 -7.30
N ASN A 239 -23.89 -2.07 -7.30
CA ASN A 239 -23.70 -0.64 -7.56
C ASN A 239 -24.29 0.18 -6.41
N VAL A 240 -23.55 1.17 -5.93
CA VAL A 240 -23.94 1.99 -4.75
C VAL A 240 -25.17 2.86 -5.04
N MET A 241 -25.46 3.11 -6.33
CA MET A 241 -26.68 3.85 -6.75
C MET A 241 -27.92 2.95 -6.84
N ASP A 242 -27.76 1.64 -6.73
CA ASP A 242 -28.86 0.67 -6.74
C ASP A 242 -28.79 -0.22 -5.49
N LYS A 243 -28.07 -1.32 -5.56
CA LYS A 243 -27.93 -2.29 -4.47
C LYS A 243 -26.53 -2.87 -4.41
N VAL A 244 -25.99 -2.98 -3.18
CA VAL A 244 -24.71 -3.63 -2.90
C VAL A 244 -24.94 -4.80 -1.94
N HIS A 245 -24.37 -5.97 -2.28
CA HIS A 245 -24.44 -7.19 -1.48
C HIS A 245 -23.11 -7.41 -0.77
N LEU A 246 -23.05 -7.01 0.49
CA LEU A 246 -21.87 -7.26 1.33
C LEU A 246 -21.84 -8.73 1.80
N TYR A 247 -20.65 -9.26 1.95
CA TYR A 247 -20.50 -10.60 2.54
C TYR A 247 -20.85 -10.60 4.03
N GLU A 248 -21.53 -11.63 4.49
CA GLU A 248 -21.85 -11.79 5.91
C GLU A 248 -20.66 -12.32 6.73
N GLY A 249 -19.82 -13.15 6.12
CA GLY A 249 -18.66 -13.79 6.73
C GLY A 249 -17.31 -13.21 6.29
N PHE A 250 -16.31 -14.10 6.33
CA PHE A 250 -14.93 -13.84 5.92
C PHE A 250 -14.55 -14.84 4.80
N PRO A 251 -15.03 -14.64 3.57
CA PRO A 251 -14.70 -15.54 2.49
C PRO A 251 -13.19 -15.56 2.23
N PRO A 252 -12.65 -16.67 1.71
CA PRO A 252 -11.23 -16.81 1.47
C PRO A 252 -10.72 -15.74 0.50
N CYS A 253 -9.50 -15.27 0.75
CA CYS A 253 -8.80 -14.37 -0.17
C CYS A 253 -8.50 -15.06 -1.49
N THR A 254 -8.70 -14.39 -2.61
CA THR A 254 -8.47 -14.96 -3.96
C THR A 254 -7.08 -14.64 -4.50
N LYS A 255 -6.27 -13.85 -3.80
CA LYS A 255 -5.03 -13.26 -4.34
C LYS A 255 -3.77 -13.93 -3.83
N LYS A 256 -2.94 -14.41 -4.78
CA LYS A 256 -1.58 -14.88 -4.52
C LYS A 256 -0.62 -13.73 -4.14
N ARG A 257 -0.94 -12.49 -4.56
CA ARG A 257 -0.19 -11.29 -4.20
C ARG A 257 -1.20 -10.23 -3.79
N CYS A 258 -1.25 -9.93 -2.48
CA CYS A 258 -2.12 -8.88 -1.97
C CYS A 258 -1.42 -7.52 -2.13
N PRO A 259 -1.88 -6.64 -3.05
CA PRO A 259 -1.15 -5.44 -3.43
C PRO A 259 -1.25 -4.30 -2.42
N CYS A 260 -2.22 -4.36 -1.54
CA CYS A 260 -2.50 -3.30 -0.60
C CYS A 260 -2.90 -3.89 0.76
N ARG A 261 -3.11 -3.12 1.70
CA ARG A 261 -3.52 -3.29 3.10
C ARG A 261 -4.15 -4.63 3.54
N GLY A 262 -3.77 -5.75 2.88
CA GLY A 262 -4.29 -7.10 3.16
C GLY A 262 -4.09 -7.51 4.62
N LEU A 263 -3.00 -7.08 5.25
CA LEU A 263 -2.72 -7.36 6.67
C LEU A 263 -3.81 -6.84 7.61
N ASP A 264 -4.45 -5.72 7.28
CA ASP A 264 -5.51 -5.14 8.11
C ASP A 264 -6.86 -5.89 7.99
N HIS A 265 -6.99 -6.76 6.99
CA HIS A 265 -8.26 -7.39 6.61
C HIS A 265 -8.22 -8.92 6.59
N VAL A 266 -7.03 -9.53 6.47
CA VAL A 266 -6.85 -10.99 6.54
C VAL A 266 -6.83 -11.42 8.01
N ARG A 267 -7.53 -12.50 8.31
CA ARG A 267 -7.47 -13.14 9.62
C ARG A 267 -6.31 -14.11 9.66
N LEU A 268 -5.34 -13.82 10.47
CA LEU A 268 -4.14 -14.63 10.67
C LEU A 268 -4.23 -15.36 12.02
N THR A 269 -3.72 -16.57 12.07
CA THR A 269 -3.35 -17.22 13.33
C THR A 269 -2.12 -16.51 13.93
N TYR A 270 -1.78 -16.75 15.17
CA TYR A 270 -0.57 -16.19 15.79
C TYR A 270 0.69 -16.57 15.01
N ALA A 271 0.84 -17.85 14.63
CA ALA A 271 1.97 -18.31 13.85
C ALA A 271 2.09 -17.62 12.47
N GLN A 272 0.96 -17.38 11.80
CA GLN A 272 0.93 -16.66 10.53
C GLN A 272 1.28 -15.16 10.73
N ALA A 273 0.84 -14.56 11.83
CA ALA A 273 1.20 -13.18 12.16
C ALA A 273 2.69 -13.03 12.46
N ASP A 274 3.28 -14.01 13.17
CA ASP A 274 4.71 -14.05 13.45
C ASP A 274 5.54 -14.30 12.18
N LEU A 275 5.08 -15.19 11.28
CA LEU A 275 5.69 -15.37 9.97
C LEU A 275 5.71 -14.05 9.17
N VAL A 276 4.58 -13.34 9.10
CA VAL A 276 4.49 -12.04 8.41
C VAL A 276 5.47 -11.04 9.02
N ARG A 277 5.52 -10.95 10.34
CA ARG A 277 6.43 -10.05 11.08
C ARG A 277 7.89 -10.41 10.79
N GLY A 278 8.24 -11.69 10.87
CA GLY A 278 9.59 -12.17 10.58
C GLY A 278 10.03 -11.82 9.15
N VAL A 279 9.16 -11.99 8.17
CA VAL A 279 9.44 -11.57 6.78
C VAL A 279 9.62 -10.06 6.66
N GLN A 280 8.80 -9.25 7.33
CA GLN A 280 8.96 -7.81 7.32
C GLN A 280 10.31 -7.36 7.89
N TYR A 281 10.74 -7.96 9.00
CA TYR A 281 12.07 -7.72 9.57
C TYR A 281 13.21 -8.18 8.63
N ALA A 282 13.08 -9.36 8.01
CA ALA A 282 14.08 -9.86 7.07
C ALA A 282 14.30 -8.94 5.87
N VAL A 283 13.24 -8.28 5.41
CA VAL A 283 13.27 -7.37 4.26
C VAL A 283 14.03 -6.08 4.58
N VAL A 284 13.97 -5.61 5.82
CA VAL A 284 14.71 -4.42 6.28
C VAL A 284 16.04 -4.76 6.94
N ALA A 285 16.52 -5.99 6.75
CA ALA A 285 17.79 -6.52 7.30
C ALA A 285 17.86 -6.55 8.84
N ALA A 286 16.75 -6.43 9.56
CA ALA A 286 16.68 -6.68 11.00
C ALA A 286 16.71 -8.20 11.27
N ASN A 287 17.85 -8.83 10.97
CA ASN A 287 17.95 -10.30 10.89
C ASN A 287 17.69 -11.00 12.23
N GLU A 288 18.06 -10.41 13.36
CA GLU A 288 17.84 -11.02 14.68
C GLU A 288 16.36 -10.98 15.08
N ASP A 289 15.68 -9.83 14.91
CA ASP A 289 14.25 -9.71 15.16
C ASP A 289 13.46 -10.62 14.23
N SER A 290 13.93 -10.75 12.98
CA SER A 290 13.36 -11.68 11.99
C SER A 290 13.48 -13.13 12.46
N ARG A 291 14.66 -13.53 12.95
CA ARG A 291 14.91 -14.89 13.46
C ARG A 291 13.98 -15.22 14.62
N LEU A 292 13.91 -14.34 15.62
CA LEU A 292 13.05 -14.53 16.79
C LEU A 292 11.57 -14.69 16.40
N ALA A 293 11.08 -13.84 15.50
CA ALA A 293 9.69 -13.91 15.02
C ALA A 293 9.43 -15.22 14.24
N LEU A 294 10.37 -15.65 13.38
CA LEU A 294 10.22 -16.88 12.61
C LEU A 294 10.32 -18.14 13.48
N GLU A 295 11.15 -18.13 14.53
CA GLU A 295 11.21 -19.23 15.51
C GLU A 295 9.89 -19.34 16.31
N GLN A 296 9.30 -18.21 16.71
CA GLN A 296 7.97 -18.20 17.32
C GLN A 296 6.90 -18.75 16.36
N ALA A 297 6.97 -18.33 15.10
CA ALA A 297 6.08 -18.84 14.06
C ALA A 297 6.21 -20.36 13.89
N LEU A 298 7.46 -20.90 13.88
CA LEU A 298 7.73 -22.32 13.74
C LEU A 298 7.23 -23.12 14.96
N ALA A 299 7.37 -22.57 16.16
CA ALA A 299 6.83 -23.18 17.38
C ALA A 299 5.30 -23.30 17.33
N GLY A 300 4.62 -22.28 16.77
CA GLY A 300 3.16 -22.28 16.58
C GLY A 300 2.65 -23.07 15.36
N SER A 301 3.54 -23.38 14.42
CA SER A 301 3.25 -24.14 13.20
C SER A 301 4.44 -25.03 12.82
N PRO A 302 4.69 -26.13 13.58
CA PRO A 302 5.82 -27.01 13.33
C PRO A 302 5.77 -27.63 11.94
N GLY A 303 6.91 -27.61 11.26
CA GLY A 303 7.04 -28.16 9.92
C GLY A 303 6.42 -27.30 8.81
N ASN A 304 6.14 -26.03 9.05
CA ASN A 304 5.70 -25.12 7.99
C ASN A 304 6.87 -24.85 7.03
N PRO A 305 6.78 -25.25 5.74
CA PRO A 305 7.89 -25.17 4.81
C PRO A 305 8.30 -23.73 4.48
N CYS A 306 7.36 -22.77 4.51
CA CYS A 306 7.67 -21.37 4.27
C CYS A 306 8.49 -20.78 5.42
N ILE A 307 8.19 -21.16 6.66
CA ILE A 307 8.96 -20.70 7.83
C ILE A 307 10.37 -21.33 7.83
N GLU A 308 10.46 -22.65 7.57
CA GLU A 308 11.76 -23.35 7.48
C GLU A 308 12.64 -22.73 6.38
N ASN A 309 12.08 -22.47 5.19
CA ASN A 309 12.80 -21.78 4.12
C ASN A 309 13.31 -20.41 4.57
N ASN A 310 12.49 -19.61 5.24
CA ASN A 310 12.85 -18.26 5.64
C ASN A 310 13.92 -18.24 6.74
N LEU A 311 13.89 -19.19 7.67
CA LEU A 311 14.98 -19.42 8.62
C LEU A 311 16.27 -19.83 7.90
N GLY A 312 16.17 -20.66 6.86
CA GLY A 312 17.29 -21.01 5.98
C GLY A 312 17.91 -19.79 5.28
N VAL A 313 17.10 -18.86 4.81
CA VAL A 313 17.56 -17.58 4.24
C VAL A 313 18.35 -16.78 5.28
N LEU A 314 17.84 -16.68 6.51
CA LEU A 314 18.54 -15.97 7.58
C LEU A 314 19.85 -16.66 7.98
N ALA A 315 19.87 -17.99 8.11
CA ALA A 315 21.09 -18.76 8.37
C ALA A 315 22.13 -18.53 7.27
N TRP A 316 21.70 -18.52 6.00
CA TRP A 316 22.60 -18.20 4.88
C TRP A 316 23.20 -16.80 5.00
N ARG A 317 22.41 -15.77 5.34
CA ARG A 317 22.87 -14.38 5.53
C ARG A 317 23.89 -14.25 6.67
N ARG A 318 23.79 -15.11 7.70
CA ARG A 318 24.76 -15.18 8.82
C ARG A 318 26.01 -16.02 8.51
N GLY A 319 26.09 -16.65 7.34
CA GLY A 319 27.21 -17.53 6.98
C GLY A 319 27.08 -18.99 7.48
N GLU A 320 25.99 -19.35 8.12
CA GLU A 320 25.68 -20.68 8.68
C GLU A 320 25.23 -21.63 7.57
N ARG A 321 26.17 -22.02 6.70
CA ARG A 321 25.88 -22.69 5.41
C ARG A 321 25.22 -24.07 5.59
N ASP A 322 25.67 -24.84 6.59
CA ASP A 322 25.13 -26.20 6.83
C ASP A 322 23.73 -26.14 7.40
N GLU A 323 23.45 -25.20 8.30
CA GLU A 323 22.12 -24.93 8.82
C GLU A 323 21.15 -24.50 7.71
N ALA A 324 21.57 -23.56 6.87
CA ALA A 324 20.76 -23.09 5.74
C ALA A 324 20.37 -24.26 4.81
N ARG A 325 21.34 -25.13 4.46
CA ARG A 325 21.06 -26.31 3.63
C ARG A 325 20.07 -27.25 4.28
N ARG A 326 20.24 -27.57 5.57
CA ARG A 326 19.30 -28.45 6.32
C ARG A 326 17.86 -27.90 6.28
N LEU A 327 17.71 -26.60 6.49
CA LEU A 327 16.40 -25.94 6.50
C LEU A 327 15.77 -25.90 5.11
N PHE A 328 16.55 -25.64 4.04
CA PHE A 328 16.05 -25.73 2.67
C PHE A 328 15.67 -27.15 2.27
N GLU A 329 16.44 -28.16 2.70
CA GLU A 329 16.09 -29.59 2.47
C GLU A 329 14.81 -29.98 3.19
N SER A 330 14.63 -29.53 4.43
CA SER A 330 13.40 -29.76 5.19
C SER A 330 12.18 -29.15 4.49
N ALA A 331 12.28 -27.88 4.06
CA ALA A 331 11.20 -27.23 3.35
C ALA A 331 10.86 -27.93 2.02
N LEU A 332 11.88 -28.32 1.24
CA LEU A 332 11.70 -28.99 -0.04
C LEU A 332 11.11 -30.40 0.13
N LYS A 333 11.52 -31.15 1.17
CA LYS A 333 10.96 -32.49 1.47
C LYS A 333 9.47 -32.44 1.67
N ARG A 334 8.94 -31.36 2.24
CA ARG A 334 7.51 -31.19 2.50
C ARG A 334 6.73 -30.76 1.26
N VAL A 335 7.35 -29.97 0.37
CA VAL A 335 6.74 -29.50 -0.87
C VAL A 335 7.75 -29.64 -2.02
N PRO A 336 7.92 -30.89 -2.56
CA PRO A 336 9.01 -31.21 -3.52
C PRO A 336 8.97 -30.41 -4.82
N ASP A 337 7.77 -29.99 -5.26
CA ASP A 337 7.59 -29.27 -6.54
C ASP A 337 7.67 -27.74 -6.40
N ASN A 338 8.00 -27.24 -5.19
CA ASN A 338 8.09 -25.79 -4.98
C ASN A 338 9.37 -25.23 -5.59
N ARG A 339 9.23 -24.50 -6.70
CA ARG A 339 10.36 -23.93 -7.44
C ARG A 339 11.26 -23.01 -6.61
N LEU A 340 10.72 -22.28 -5.64
CA LEU A 340 11.50 -21.42 -4.75
C LEU A 340 12.42 -22.26 -3.85
N TYR A 341 11.87 -23.33 -3.24
CA TYR A 341 12.66 -24.20 -2.35
C TYR A 341 13.73 -24.98 -3.13
N VAL A 342 13.39 -25.46 -4.33
CA VAL A 342 14.38 -26.07 -5.25
C VAL A 342 15.49 -25.08 -5.55
N ALA A 343 15.16 -23.85 -5.97
CA ALA A 343 16.17 -22.85 -6.32
C ALA A 343 17.07 -22.47 -5.13
N ASN A 344 16.50 -22.36 -3.94
CA ASN A 344 17.27 -22.05 -2.73
C ASN A 344 18.22 -23.18 -2.36
N LEU A 345 17.78 -24.44 -2.42
CA LEU A 345 18.61 -25.59 -2.10
C LEU A 345 19.73 -25.78 -3.14
N ASP A 346 19.41 -25.71 -4.42
CA ASP A 346 20.40 -25.85 -5.51
C ASP A 346 21.45 -24.71 -5.45
N GLY A 347 21.02 -23.50 -5.20
CA GLY A 347 21.90 -22.36 -4.98
C GLY A 347 22.84 -22.57 -3.79
N ALA A 348 22.31 -23.05 -2.66
CA ALA A 348 23.09 -23.33 -1.46
C ALA A 348 24.09 -24.48 -1.64
N ARG A 349 23.77 -25.47 -2.49
CA ARG A 349 24.67 -26.59 -2.84
C ARG A 349 25.75 -26.18 -3.82
N SER A 350 25.44 -25.28 -4.76
CA SER A 350 26.40 -24.82 -5.79
C SER A 350 27.51 -23.92 -5.25
N GLN A 351 27.41 -23.44 -4.02
CA GLN A 351 28.35 -22.53 -3.35
C GLN A 351 28.73 -21.29 -4.19
N ARG A 352 27.83 -20.84 -5.06
CA ARG A 352 28.07 -19.65 -5.88
C ARG A 352 28.23 -18.41 -4.98
N PRO A 353 29.24 -17.56 -5.20
CA PRO A 353 29.52 -16.42 -4.34
C PRO A 353 28.40 -15.37 -4.37
N ASP A 354 27.69 -15.28 -5.50
CA ASP A 354 26.61 -14.33 -5.80
C ASP A 354 25.21 -14.87 -5.47
N PHE A 355 25.11 -16.05 -4.84
CA PHE A 355 23.84 -16.64 -4.50
C PHE A 355 23.17 -15.93 -3.32
N ASP A 356 21.99 -15.32 -3.59
CA ASP A 356 21.10 -14.74 -2.59
C ASP A 356 19.79 -15.54 -2.53
N PRO A 357 19.54 -16.30 -1.45
CA PRO A 357 18.34 -17.11 -1.33
C PRO A 357 17.09 -16.26 -1.15
N GLN A 358 15.99 -16.71 -1.75
CA GLN A 358 14.73 -16.01 -1.78
C GLN A 358 13.83 -16.32 -0.58
N ILE A 359 13.20 -15.28 -0.04
CA ILE A 359 12.21 -15.38 1.03
C ILE A 359 10.88 -15.92 0.47
N CYS A 360 10.30 -16.88 1.18
CA CYS A 360 8.94 -17.35 0.92
C CYS A 360 7.92 -16.34 1.47
N LEU A 361 6.93 -16.00 0.65
CA LEU A 361 5.86 -15.05 0.97
C LEU A 361 4.49 -15.73 1.11
N ASP A 362 4.45 -17.06 1.14
CA ASP A 362 3.21 -17.84 1.24
C ASP A 362 2.82 -18.04 2.70
N VAL A 363 1.92 -17.19 3.18
CA VAL A 363 1.45 -17.21 4.56
C VAL A 363 0.50 -18.40 4.82
N ASN A 364 -0.09 -18.95 3.77
CA ASN A 364 -0.98 -20.10 3.84
C ASN A 364 -0.27 -21.43 3.54
N ALA A 365 1.04 -21.44 3.40
CA ALA A 365 1.78 -22.67 3.24
C ALA A 365 1.56 -23.57 4.46
N SER A 366 0.81 -24.62 4.29
CA SER A 366 0.70 -25.72 5.25
C SER A 366 1.58 -26.88 4.80
N ALA A 367 2.17 -27.61 5.75
CA ALA A 367 2.59 -28.96 5.43
C ALA A 367 1.35 -29.69 4.92
N HIS A 368 1.41 -30.33 3.74
CA HIS A 368 0.36 -31.25 3.36
C HIS A 368 0.19 -32.26 4.51
N PRO A 369 -1.01 -32.48 5.04
CA PRO A 369 -1.21 -33.60 5.93
C PRO A 369 -0.85 -34.85 5.11
N ASP A 370 0.07 -35.64 5.64
CA ASP A 370 0.36 -37.02 5.14
C ASP A 370 -0.90 -37.84 5.11
#